data_5801dc7044f4ac834a31c93db2557e55
#
_entry.id   5801dc7044f4ac834a31c93db2557e55
#
_cell.length_a   1.000
_cell.length_b   1.000
_cell.length_c   1.000
_cell.angle_alpha   90.00
_cell.angle_beta   90.00
_cell.angle_gamma   90.00
#
_symmetry.space_group_name_H-M   'P 1'
#
loop_
_entity.id
_entity.type
_entity.pdbx_description
1 polymer ?
#
loop_
_entity_poly.entity_id
_entity_poly.type
_entity_poly.pdbx_seq_one_letter_code
_entity_poly.pdbx_strand_id
1 'polypeptide(L)'
;MYLANSTRPDIAFMVNLLARHSAAPTKRHWVGGKQILRYLNGTKDLGLFYQKNQDPTLVGYTDAGYLSYPHNAKSQTRFVFLHGGTAISWKSSKQTLVATSTNHSEIIALYEASRECVWLRRMINLIWFFGITNHYL
;
A
#
# COMPACT_ATOMS: atom_id res chain seq x y z
N MET A 1 -2.96 8.05 9.69
CA MET A 1 -1.99 7.00 9.30
C MET A 1 -2.50 5.59 9.62
N TYR A 2 -3.04 5.31 10.81
CA TYR A 2 -3.45 3.95 11.21
C TYR A 2 -4.42 3.30 10.21
N LEU A 3 -5.57 3.90 9.93
CA LEU A 3 -6.55 3.35 8.98
C LEU A 3 -5.94 3.03 7.61
N ALA A 4 -5.12 3.95 7.08
CA ALA A 4 -4.48 3.79 5.78
C ALA A 4 -3.51 2.59 5.71
N ASN A 5 -2.90 2.23 6.83
CA ASN A 5 -1.92 1.14 6.89
C ASN A 5 -2.53 -0.20 7.32
N SER A 6 -3.72 -0.19 7.94
CA SER A 6 -4.28 -1.38 8.55
C SER A 6 -5.54 -1.91 7.87
N THR A 7 -6.40 -1.04 7.35
CA THR A 7 -7.73 -1.44 6.85
C THR A 7 -8.18 -0.76 5.57
N ARG A 8 -7.54 0.34 5.16
CA ARG A 8 -7.99 1.18 4.05
C ARG A 8 -6.84 1.44 3.05
N PRO A 9 -6.50 0.46 2.20
CA PRO A 9 -5.48 0.62 1.16
C PRO A 9 -5.80 1.73 0.15
N ASP A 10 -7.06 1.99 -0.10
CA ASP A 10 -7.58 3.01 -1.00
C ASP A 10 -7.15 4.44 -0.65
N ILE A 11 -6.97 4.77 0.62
CA ILE A 11 -6.51 6.10 1.05
C ILE A 11 -5.00 6.17 1.30
N ALA A 12 -4.26 5.06 1.23
CA ALA A 12 -2.85 4.99 1.62
C ALA A 12 -1.97 6.00 0.89
N PHE A 13 -2.18 6.19 -0.41
CA PHE A 13 -1.43 7.15 -1.21
C PHE A 13 -1.66 8.59 -0.74
N MET A 14 -2.91 9.02 -0.63
CA MET A 14 -3.25 10.41 -0.27
C MET A 14 -2.82 10.74 1.15
N VAL A 15 -2.99 9.81 2.09
CA VAL A 15 -2.56 9.98 3.48
C VAL A 15 -1.03 10.11 3.55
N ASN A 16 -0.29 9.25 2.83
CA ASN A 16 1.17 9.35 2.79
C ASN A 16 1.65 10.66 2.16
N LEU A 17 1.00 11.10 1.08
CA LEU A 17 1.32 12.36 0.41
C LEU A 17 1.13 13.56 1.36
N LEU A 18 0.00 13.63 2.06
CA LEU A 18 -0.30 14.74 2.98
C LEU A 18 0.57 14.70 4.25
N ALA A 19 0.92 13.51 4.73
CA ALA A 19 1.77 13.36 5.91
C ALA A 19 3.15 14.01 5.76
N ARG A 20 3.65 14.14 4.54
CA ARG A 20 4.93 14.81 4.26
C ARG A 20 4.92 16.31 4.55
N HIS A 21 3.74 16.89 4.59
CA HIS A 21 3.54 18.33 4.82
C HIS A 21 3.00 18.64 6.20
N SER A 22 3.03 17.66 7.13
CA SER A 22 2.48 17.81 8.47
C SER A 22 3.21 18.87 9.32
N ALA A 23 4.51 19.08 9.09
CA ALA A 23 5.32 20.07 9.81
C ALA A 23 5.02 21.53 9.39
N ALA A 24 4.65 21.75 8.11
CA ALA A 24 4.34 23.07 7.57
C ALA A 24 3.18 22.98 6.56
N PRO A 25 1.95 22.76 7.03
CA PRO A 25 0.80 22.56 6.17
C PRO A 25 0.35 23.86 5.52
N THR A 26 0.05 23.82 4.23
CA THR A 26 -0.62 24.90 3.52
C THR A 26 -2.13 24.71 3.53
N LYS A 27 -2.88 25.77 3.13
CA LYS A 27 -4.33 25.67 2.95
C LYS A 27 -4.76 24.53 2.00
N ARG A 28 -3.96 24.27 0.95
CA ARG A 28 -4.22 23.15 -0.01
C ARG A 28 -4.13 21.80 0.70
N HIS A 29 -3.11 21.60 1.55
CA HIS A 29 -2.95 20.35 2.31
C HIS A 29 -4.11 20.13 3.29
N TRP A 30 -4.58 21.21 3.94
CA TRP A 30 -5.76 21.16 4.80
C TRP A 30 -7.04 20.76 4.04
N VAL A 31 -7.25 21.34 2.86
CA VAL A 31 -8.37 20.94 1.98
C VAL A 31 -8.28 19.48 1.60
N GLY A 32 -7.08 18.99 1.23
CA GLY A 32 -6.84 17.57 0.94
C GLY A 32 -7.20 16.66 2.11
N GLY A 33 -6.82 17.03 3.34
CA GLY A 33 -7.20 16.29 4.55
C GLY A 33 -8.72 16.22 4.74
N LYS A 34 -9.44 17.33 4.53
CA LYS A 34 -10.91 17.34 4.58
C LYS A 34 -11.54 16.44 3.50
N GLN A 35 -10.95 16.37 2.32
CA GLN A 35 -11.45 15.51 1.25
C GLN A 35 -11.31 14.03 1.63
N ILE A 36 -10.20 13.62 2.26
CA ILE A 36 -10.04 12.25 2.78
C ILE A 36 -11.12 11.95 3.82
N LEU A 37 -11.39 12.86 4.75
CA LEU A 37 -12.44 12.67 5.75
C LEU A 37 -13.84 12.56 5.14
N ARG A 38 -14.14 13.36 4.11
CA ARG A 38 -15.39 13.27 3.36
C ARG A 38 -15.52 11.95 2.62
N TYR A 39 -14.44 11.50 1.98
CA TYR A 39 -14.38 10.21 1.31
C TYR A 39 -14.64 9.06 2.30
N LEU A 40 -13.96 9.05 3.45
CA LEU A 40 -14.17 8.06 4.50
C LEU A 40 -15.61 8.08 5.02
N ASN A 41 -16.21 9.26 5.18
CA ASN A 41 -17.61 9.37 5.60
C ASN A 41 -18.59 8.80 4.57
N GLY A 42 -18.29 8.97 3.27
CA GLY A 42 -19.10 8.41 2.17
C GLY A 42 -18.84 6.92 1.88
N THR A 43 -17.81 6.34 2.49
CA THR A 43 -17.38 4.94 2.22
C THR A 43 -17.20 4.16 3.52
N LYS A 44 -18.09 4.36 4.50
CA LYS A 44 -18.01 3.71 5.83
C LYS A 44 -18.14 2.19 5.73
N ASP A 45 -18.92 1.73 4.77
CA ASP A 45 -19.24 0.31 4.57
C ASP A 45 -18.16 -0.42 3.72
N LEU A 46 -17.15 0.30 3.21
CA LEU A 46 -16.03 -0.32 2.52
C LEU A 46 -15.04 -0.92 3.51
N GLY A 47 -14.73 -2.20 3.33
CA GLY A 47 -13.77 -2.93 4.13
C GLY A 47 -13.07 -4.03 3.34
N LEU A 48 -12.06 -4.64 3.95
CA LEU A 48 -11.42 -5.84 3.42
C LEU A 48 -12.24 -7.06 3.84
N PHE A 49 -12.64 -7.86 2.85
CA PHE A 49 -13.42 -9.07 3.08
C PHE A 49 -12.61 -10.30 2.69
N TYR A 50 -12.36 -11.20 3.65
CA TYR A 50 -11.60 -12.42 3.47
C TYR A 50 -12.54 -13.61 3.44
N GLN A 51 -12.63 -14.30 2.29
CA GLN A 51 -13.45 -15.50 2.14
C GLN A 51 -12.62 -16.77 2.43
N LYS A 52 -13.25 -17.75 3.08
CA LYS A 52 -12.59 -19.01 3.50
C LYS A 52 -12.16 -19.89 2.31
N ASN A 53 -12.89 -19.87 1.19
CA ASN A 53 -12.72 -20.83 0.07
C ASN A 53 -12.25 -20.17 -1.23
N GLN A 54 -11.41 -19.15 -1.16
CA GLN A 54 -10.82 -18.52 -2.35
C GLN A 54 -9.51 -19.21 -2.76
N ASP A 55 -9.16 -19.05 -4.05
CA ASP A 55 -7.88 -19.49 -4.57
C ASP A 55 -6.73 -18.87 -3.74
N PRO A 56 -5.86 -19.69 -3.13
CA PRO A 56 -4.79 -19.22 -2.25
C PRO A 56 -3.64 -18.51 -3.00
N THR A 57 -3.85 -18.12 -4.25
CA THR A 57 -2.82 -17.45 -5.06
C THR A 57 -2.44 -16.09 -4.49
N LEU A 58 -1.14 -15.89 -4.31
CA LEU A 58 -0.57 -14.59 -3.96
C LEU A 58 -0.29 -13.79 -5.25
N VAL A 59 -0.97 -12.67 -5.43
CA VAL A 59 -0.80 -11.78 -6.58
C VAL A 59 -0.29 -10.43 -6.09
N GLY A 60 0.77 -9.90 -6.71
CA GLY A 60 1.35 -8.59 -6.39
C GLY A 60 1.23 -7.63 -7.56
N TYR A 61 0.85 -6.40 -7.26
CA TYR A 61 0.87 -5.28 -8.21
C TYR A 61 1.82 -4.21 -7.68
N THR A 62 2.65 -3.67 -8.55
CA THR A 62 3.56 -2.57 -8.21
C THR A 62 3.50 -1.48 -9.27
N ASP A 63 3.74 -0.25 -8.83
CA ASP A 63 3.70 0.92 -9.70
C ASP A 63 4.60 2.02 -9.11
N ALA A 64 5.16 2.84 -9.97
CA ALA A 64 5.95 4.00 -9.57
C ALA A 64 5.37 5.32 -10.12
N GLY A 65 5.08 6.26 -9.22
CA GLY A 65 4.81 7.64 -9.61
C GLY A 65 6.11 8.40 -9.85
N TYR A 66 6.61 8.43 -11.10
CA TYR A 66 7.84 9.15 -11.45
C TYR A 66 7.70 10.65 -11.17
N LEU A 67 8.69 11.24 -10.49
CA LEU A 67 8.73 12.66 -10.11
C LEU A 67 7.45 13.18 -9.43
N SER A 68 6.70 12.29 -8.76
CA SER A 68 5.46 12.68 -8.07
C SER A 68 5.70 13.65 -6.89
N TYR A 69 6.96 13.92 -6.57
CA TYR A 69 7.37 14.90 -5.58
C TYR A 69 8.35 15.93 -6.19
N PRO A 70 7.84 17.03 -6.80
CA PRO A 70 8.65 17.98 -7.57
C PRO A 70 9.77 18.65 -6.77
N HIS A 71 9.54 18.92 -5.46
CA HIS A 71 10.51 19.63 -4.63
C HIS A 71 11.84 18.90 -4.42
N ASN A 72 11.85 17.55 -4.49
CA ASN A 72 13.06 16.75 -4.25
C ASN A 72 13.36 15.79 -5.40
N ALA A 73 12.70 15.94 -6.56
CA ALA A 73 12.83 15.07 -7.72
C ALA A 73 12.69 13.57 -7.37
N LYS A 74 11.91 13.24 -6.33
CA LYS A 74 11.73 11.85 -5.87
C LYS A 74 10.41 11.28 -6.37
N SER A 75 10.48 10.01 -6.72
CA SER A 75 9.35 9.21 -7.15
C SER A 75 8.65 8.55 -5.96
N GLN A 76 7.49 7.99 -6.21
CA GLN A 76 6.67 7.27 -5.24
C GLN A 76 6.62 5.79 -5.62
N THR A 77 6.95 4.91 -4.70
CA THR A 77 6.66 3.47 -4.84
C THR A 77 5.28 3.17 -4.30
N ARG A 78 4.53 2.37 -5.03
CA ARG A 78 3.24 1.80 -4.62
C ARG A 78 3.24 0.32 -4.91
N PHE A 79 2.76 -0.47 -3.98
CA PHE A 79 2.45 -1.88 -4.23
C PHE A 79 1.24 -2.33 -3.42
N VAL A 80 0.59 -3.37 -3.90
CA VAL A 80 -0.44 -4.11 -3.19
C VAL A 80 -0.29 -5.59 -3.47
N PHE A 81 -0.39 -6.40 -2.44
CA PHE A 81 -0.44 -7.85 -2.52
C PHE A 81 -1.82 -8.35 -2.13
N LEU A 82 -2.38 -9.19 -2.98
CA LEU A 82 -3.66 -9.86 -2.76
C LEU A 82 -3.42 -11.33 -2.45
N HIS A 83 -4.20 -11.87 -1.54
CA HIS A 83 -4.32 -13.30 -1.31
C HIS A 83 -5.80 -13.67 -1.32
N GLY A 84 -6.18 -14.63 -2.15
CA GLY A 84 -7.59 -14.91 -2.36
C GLY A 84 -8.40 -13.70 -2.84
N GLY A 85 -7.81 -12.84 -3.69
CA GLY A 85 -8.48 -11.65 -4.23
C GLY A 85 -8.59 -10.46 -3.26
N THR A 86 -8.22 -10.62 -1.98
CA THR A 86 -8.28 -9.55 -0.98
C THR A 86 -6.89 -9.04 -0.62
N ALA A 87 -6.76 -7.72 -0.43
CA ALA A 87 -5.49 -7.10 -0.08
C ALA A 87 -5.02 -7.52 1.32
N ILE A 88 -3.78 -8.05 1.41
CA ILE A 88 -3.14 -8.48 2.65
C ILE A 88 -1.93 -7.64 3.04
N SER A 89 -1.27 -7.01 2.06
CA SER A 89 -0.17 -6.07 2.28
C SER A 89 -0.21 -4.97 1.22
N TRP A 90 0.06 -3.74 1.62
CA TRP A 90 0.17 -2.60 0.71
C TRP A 90 1.07 -1.54 1.28
N LYS A 91 1.66 -0.78 0.38
CA LYS A 91 2.52 0.34 0.75
C LYS A 91 2.40 1.46 -0.28
N SER A 92 2.48 2.68 0.21
CA SER A 92 2.68 3.86 -0.61
C SER A 92 3.73 4.73 0.08
N SER A 93 4.93 4.83 -0.50
CA SER A 93 6.06 5.52 0.13
C SER A 93 6.92 6.26 -0.88
N LYS A 94 7.54 7.36 -0.42
CA LYS A 94 8.52 8.08 -1.21
C LYS A 94 9.78 7.24 -1.39
N GLN A 95 10.31 7.13 -2.61
CA GLN A 95 11.58 6.48 -2.88
C GLN A 95 12.73 7.17 -2.17
N THR A 96 13.66 6.41 -1.67
CA THR A 96 14.89 6.95 -1.04
C THR A 96 15.88 7.46 -2.08
N LEU A 97 15.97 6.77 -3.21
CA LEU A 97 16.80 7.12 -4.35
C LEU A 97 16.07 8.10 -5.28
N VAL A 98 16.84 8.91 -6.00
CA VAL A 98 16.33 9.74 -7.10
C VAL A 98 16.41 8.92 -8.38
N ALA A 99 15.27 8.63 -8.96
CA ALA A 99 15.21 7.94 -10.26
C ALA A 99 15.54 8.90 -11.39
N THR A 100 16.38 8.47 -12.32
CA THR A 100 16.81 9.25 -13.49
C THR A 100 15.84 9.13 -14.68
N SER A 101 14.93 8.16 -14.62
CA SER A 101 13.92 7.90 -15.66
C SER A 101 12.70 7.21 -15.06
N THR A 102 11.61 7.15 -15.83
CA THR A 102 10.42 6.38 -15.48
C THR A 102 10.77 4.91 -15.24
N ASN A 103 11.50 4.28 -16.18
CA ASN A 103 11.96 2.89 -16.03
C ASN A 103 12.77 2.68 -14.75
N HIS A 104 13.67 3.60 -14.42
CA HIS A 104 14.45 3.49 -13.19
C HIS A 104 13.55 3.54 -11.94
N SER A 105 12.54 4.41 -11.92
CA SER A 105 11.57 4.46 -10.81
C SER A 105 10.75 3.17 -10.68
N GLU A 106 10.37 2.56 -11.80
CA GLU A 106 9.65 1.28 -11.83
C GLU A 106 10.52 0.12 -11.30
N ILE A 107 11.80 0.08 -11.67
CA ILE A 107 12.75 -0.93 -11.17
C ILE A 107 12.92 -0.80 -9.65
N ILE A 108 13.02 0.43 -9.12
CA ILE A 108 13.10 0.66 -7.67
C ILE A 108 11.81 0.16 -6.99
N ALA A 109 10.65 0.46 -7.57
CA ALA A 109 9.37 0.00 -7.02
C ALA A 109 9.25 -1.52 -7.06
N LEU A 110 9.64 -2.15 -8.16
CA LEU A 110 9.67 -3.61 -8.30
C LEU A 110 10.61 -4.27 -7.28
N TYR A 111 11.78 -3.68 -7.05
CA TYR A 111 12.72 -4.18 -6.04
C TYR A 111 12.13 -4.12 -4.62
N GLU A 112 11.48 -3.01 -4.24
CA GLU A 112 10.81 -2.90 -2.94
C GLU A 112 9.66 -3.92 -2.80
N ALA A 113 8.85 -4.07 -3.84
CA ALA A 113 7.76 -5.03 -3.86
C ALA A 113 8.26 -6.48 -3.81
N SER A 114 9.35 -6.82 -4.51
CA SER A 114 9.90 -8.19 -4.51
C SER A 114 10.39 -8.61 -3.12
N ARG A 115 10.96 -7.71 -2.35
CA ARG A 115 11.35 -7.98 -0.95
C ARG A 115 10.13 -8.33 -0.09
N GLU A 116 9.05 -7.58 -0.23
CA GLU A 116 7.79 -7.86 0.47
C GLU A 116 7.19 -9.20 0.02
N CYS A 117 7.22 -9.48 -1.28
CA CYS A 117 6.74 -10.75 -1.84
C CYS A 117 7.48 -11.95 -1.24
N VAL A 118 8.80 -11.89 -1.14
CA VAL A 118 9.61 -12.98 -0.54
C VAL A 118 9.22 -13.19 0.92
N TRP A 119 9.02 -12.11 1.68
CA TRP A 119 8.58 -12.19 3.06
C TRP A 119 7.19 -12.81 3.20
N LEU A 120 6.22 -12.32 2.41
CA LEU A 120 4.85 -12.85 2.41
C LEU A 120 4.80 -14.33 2.06
N ARG A 121 5.54 -14.77 1.03
CA ARG A 121 5.62 -16.19 0.66
C ARG A 121 6.17 -17.05 1.81
N ARG A 122 7.21 -16.58 2.49
CA ARG A 122 7.75 -17.29 3.66
C ARG A 122 6.71 -17.39 4.78
N MET A 123 6.01 -16.31 5.08
CA MET A 123 4.96 -16.29 6.10
C MET A 123 3.80 -17.24 5.76
N ILE A 124 3.31 -17.21 4.52
CA ILE A 124 2.25 -18.10 4.07
C ILE A 124 2.70 -19.56 4.18
N ASN A 125 3.91 -19.89 3.72
CA ASN A 125 4.44 -21.26 3.82
C ASN A 125 4.58 -21.73 5.27
N LEU A 126 5.01 -20.85 6.19
CA LEU A 126 5.08 -21.17 7.62
C LEU A 126 3.70 -21.46 8.21
N ILE A 127 2.70 -20.65 7.89
CA ILE A 127 1.32 -20.85 8.34
C ILE A 127 0.79 -22.21 7.87
N TRP A 128 1.03 -22.58 6.61
CA TRP A 128 0.67 -23.88 6.08
C TRP A 128 1.44 -25.04 6.74
N PHE A 129 2.75 -24.87 6.95
CA PHE A 129 3.61 -25.89 7.54
C PHE A 129 3.25 -26.20 9.00
N PHE A 130 2.93 -25.17 9.80
CA PHE A 130 2.53 -25.36 11.19
C PHE A 130 1.07 -25.78 11.39
N GLY A 131 0.34 -26.05 10.29
CA GLY A 131 -1.06 -26.50 10.40
C GLY A 131 -1.98 -25.51 11.11
N ILE A 132 -1.64 -24.20 11.08
CA ILE A 132 -2.55 -23.13 11.53
C ILE A 132 -3.65 -22.94 10.47
N THR A 133 -4.07 -24.04 9.86
CA THR A 133 -5.35 -24.12 9.18
C THR A 133 -6.35 -24.46 10.25
N ASN A 134 -7.13 -23.48 10.66
CA ASN A 134 -8.19 -23.59 11.63
C ASN A 134 -8.96 -24.90 11.56
N HIS A 135 -8.64 -25.82 12.45
CA HIS A 135 -9.58 -26.77 13.00
C HIS A 135 -10.19 -26.16 14.29
N TYR A 136 -10.80 -24.97 14.16
CA TYR A 136 -11.67 -24.44 15.21
C TYR A 136 -12.95 -23.93 14.58
N LEU A 137 -13.96 -24.75 14.76
CA LEU A 137 -15.39 -24.66 14.59
C LEU A 137 -15.92 -25.03 13.22
#